data_b3fdaeb392c5bfb61f463efd05475061
#
_entry.id   b3fdaeb392c5bfb61f463efd05475061
#
_cell.length_a   1.000
_cell.length_b   1.000
_cell.length_c   1.000
_cell.angle_alpha   90.00
_cell.angle_beta   90.00
_cell.angle_gamma   90.00
#
_symmetry.space_group_name_H-M   'P 1'
#
loop_
_entity.id
_entity.type
_entity.pdbx_description
1 polymer ?
#
loop_
_entity_poly.entity_id
_entity_poly.type
_entity_poly.pdbx_seq_one_letter_code
_entity_poly.pdbx_strand_id
1 'polypeptide(L)'
;MEKYEQIAFQIITNVGMAKSNYMQAIQEAKEGNFETSENLVSEGNQFLVEGHKVHKNLIQSEASGEPVPLNLLLSHAEDQLISTEVIKEMAKELIYVHQHYVKKQ
;
A
#
# COMPACT_ATOMS: atom_id res chain seq x y z
N MET A 1 25.14 2.51 -3.98
CA MET A 1 23.96 1.75 -3.57
C MET A 1 23.16 2.41 -2.47
N GLU A 2 23.81 3.23 -1.67
CA GLU A 2 23.13 3.89 -0.57
C GLU A 2 21.86 4.64 -1.01
N LYS A 3 21.94 5.36 -2.12
CA LYS A 3 20.78 6.07 -2.68
C LYS A 3 19.61 5.13 -2.96
N TYR A 4 19.88 3.99 -3.56
CA TYR A 4 18.83 3.04 -3.95
C TYR A 4 18.32 2.24 -2.75
N GLU A 5 19.16 2.02 -1.75
CA GLU A 5 18.73 1.43 -0.49
C GLU A 5 17.72 2.35 0.21
N GLN A 6 18.02 3.65 0.26
CA GLN A 6 17.11 4.63 0.87
C GLN A 6 15.78 4.68 0.13
N ILE A 7 15.83 4.67 -1.20
CA ILE A 7 14.61 4.67 -2.02
C ILE A 7 13.78 3.42 -1.74
N ALA A 8 14.44 2.26 -1.71
CA ALA A 8 13.75 1.00 -1.42
C ALA A 8 13.08 1.04 -0.04
N PHE A 9 13.79 1.52 0.97
CA PHE A 9 13.23 1.63 2.32
C PHE A 9 12.09 2.63 2.41
N GLN A 10 12.14 3.72 1.65
CA GLN A 10 11.02 4.65 1.58
C GLN A 10 9.77 3.99 1.02
N ILE A 11 9.93 3.21 -0.05
CA ILE A 11 8.80 2.47 -0.63
C ILE A 11 8.28 1.46 0.39
N ILE A 12 9.17 0.64 0.96
CA ILE A 12 8.79 -0.42 1.90
C ILE A 12 8.08 0.16 3.12
N THR A 13 8.58 1.27 3.66
CA THR A 13 7.99 1.90 4.85
C THR A 13 6.59 2.42 4.56
N ASN A 14 6.43 3.19 3.49
CA ASN A 14 5.12 3.76 3.15
C ASN A 14 4.12 2.68 2.80
N VAL A 15 4.54 1.71 2.01
CA VAL A 15 3.67 0.61 1.59
C VAL A 15 3.31 -0.29 2.77
N GLY A 16 4.25 -0.51 3.68
CA GLY A 16 3.99 -1.28 4.90
C GLY A 16 2.95 -0.62 5.79
N MET A 17 3.02 0.71 5.93
CA MET A 17 2.01 1.45 6.68
C MET A 17 0.65 1.36 6.01
N ALA A 18 0.60 1.48 4.68
CA ALA A 18 -0.65 1.35 3.94
C ALA A 18 -1.26 -0.03 4.14
N LYS A 19 -0.46 -1.08 3.99
CA LYS A 19 -0.92 -2.46 4.18
C LYS A 19 -1.50 -2.68 5.57
N SER A 20 -0.80 -2.20 6.59
CA SER A 20 -1.24 -2.31 7.98
C SER A 20 -2.60 -1.63 8.16
N ASN A 21 -2.76 -0.43 7.59
CA ASN A 21 -4.02 0.29 7.67
C ASN A 21 -5.17 -0.46 7.00
N TYR A 22 -4.93 -1.03 5.83
CA TYR A 22 -5.97 -1.80 5.13
C TYR A 22 -6.39 -3.03 5.91
N MET A 23 -5.44 -3.74 6.50
CA MET A 23 -5.74 -4.92 7.30
C MET A 23 -6.53 -4.55 8.56
N GLN A 24 -6.17 -3.45 9.22
CA GLN A 24 -6.92 -2.94 10.36
C GLN A 24 -8.32 -2.50 9.95
N ALA A 25 -8.45 -1.87 8.78
CA ALA A 25 -9.75 -1.44 8.27
C ALA A 25 -10.69 -2.62 8.09
N ILE A 26 -10.18 -3.75 7.61
CA ILE A 26 -10.97 -4.98 7.48
C ILE A 26 -11.45 -5.44 8.87
N GLN A 27 -10.56 -5.44 9.86
CA GLN A 27 -10.92 -5.85 11.22
C GLN A 27 -12.01 -4.94 11.80
N GLU A 28 -11.89 -3.62 11.61
CA GLU A 28 -12.90 -2.68 12.08
C GLU A 28 -14.24 -2.90 11.40
N ALA A 29 -14.23 -3.18 10.11
CA ALA A 29 -15.46 -3.48 9.37
C ALA A 29 -16.13 -4.77 9.89
N LYS A 30 -15.34 -5.77 10.24
CA LYS A 30 -15.86 -7.00 10.82
C LYS A 30 -16.60 -6.76 12.13
N GLU A 31 -16.18 -5.74 12.86
CA GLU A 31 -16.81 -5.37 14.14
C GLU A 31 -17.92 -4.34 13.96
N GLY A 32 -18.18 -3.92 12.72
CA GLY A 32 -19.23 -2.96 12.42
C GLY A 32 -18.82 -1.50 12.58
N ASN A 33 -17.53 -1.24 12.79
CA ASN A 33 -17.00 0.11 12.98
C ASN A 33 -16.63 0.72 11.63
N PHE A 34 -17.63 1.03 10.81
CA PHE A 34 -17.42 1.39 9.41
C PHE A 34 -16.78 2.77 9.23
N GLU A 35 -17.09 3.72 10.12
CA GLU A 35 -16.44 5.03 10.06
C GLU A 35 -14.93 4.92 10.31
N THR A 36 -14.56 4.18 11.36
CA THR A 36 -13.16 3.94 11.66
C THR A 36 -12.48 3.20 10.51
N SER A 37 -13.16 2.21 9.94
CA SER A 37 -12.66 1.46 8.79
C SER A 37 -12.38 2.38 7.60
N GLU A 38 -13.31 3.28 7.27
CA GLU A 38 -13.13 4.24 6.18
C GLU A 38 -11.95 5.17 6.42
N ASN A 39 -11.80 5.64 7.66
CA ASN A 39 -10.70 6.52 8.01
C ASN A 39 -9.35 5.82 7.86
N LEU A 40 -9.29 4.55 8.24
CA LEU A 40 -8.08 3.74 8.07
C LEU A 40 -7.73 3.54 6.60
N VAL A 41 -8.74 3.28 5.75
CA VAL A 41 -8.51 3.16 4.31
C VAL A 41 -7.98 4.47 3.73
N SER A 42 -8.60 5.59 4.11
CA SER A 42 -8.18 6.92 3.62
C SER A 42 -6.73 7.22 4.01
N GLU A 43 -6.36 6.93 5.24
CA GLU A 43 -4.99 7.12 5.71
C GLU A 43 -4.03 6.20 4.97
N GLY A 44 -4.43 4.92 4.79
CA GLY A 44 -3.64 3.96 4.03
C GLY A 44 -3.39 4.43 2.60
N ASN A 45 -4.40 5.04 1.98
CA ASN A 45 -4.28 5.57 0.63
C ASN A 45 -3.23 6.69 0.54
N GLN A 46 -3.10 7.51 1.60
CA GLN A 46 -2.08 8.55 1.64
C GLN A 46 -0.68 7.95 1.66
N PHE A 47 -0.47 6.91 2.45
CA PHE A 47 0.81 6.19 2.46
C PHE A 47 1.10 5.55 1.11
N LEU A 48 0.10 4.96 0.49
CA LEU A 48 0.27 4.29 -0.80
C LEU A 48 0.65 5.30 -1.89
N VAL A 49 0.03 6.48 -1.88
CA VAL A 49 0.37 7.56 -2.81
C VAL A 49 1.84 7.96 -2.66
N GLU A 50 2.34 8.04 -1.43
CA GLU A 50 3.75 8.37 -1.20
C GLU A 50 4.68 7.28 -1.75
N GLY A 51 4.33 6.01 -1.55
CA GLY A 51 5.07 4.89 -2.12
C GLY A 51 5.10 4.95 -3.64
N HIS A 52 3.98 5.26 -4.26
CA HIS A 52 3.88 5.43 -5.71
C HIS A 52 4.74 6.56 -6.23
N LYS A 53 4.78 7.68 -5.53
CA LYS A 53 5.62 8.82 -5.94
C LYS A 53 7.08 8.44 -6.00
N VAL A 54 7.57 7.75 -4.98
CA VAL A 54 8.96 7.31 -4.93
C VAL A 54 9.25 6.34 -6.06
N HIS A 55 8.37 5.38 -6.29
CA HIS A 55 8.52 4.40 -7.36
C HIS A 55 8.48 5.05 -8.74
N LYS A 56 7.59 6.03 -8.93
CA LYS A 56 7.49 6.77 -10.19
C LYS A 56 8.81 7.46 -10.55
N ASN A 57 9.51 8.00 -9.55
CA ASN A 57 10.80 8.63 -9.76
C ASN A 57 11.84 7.64 -10.29
N LEU A 58 11.80 6.39 -9.83
CA LEU A 58 12.67 5.33 -10.36
C LEU A 58 12.37 5.04 -11.82
N ILE A 59 11.10 4.92 -12.15
CA ILE A 59 10.67 4.65 -13.53
C ILE A 59 11.12 5.79 -14.47
N GLN A 60 10.94 7.03 -14.02
CA GLN A 60 11.35 8.19 -14.81
C GLN A 60 12.85 8.24 -15.00
N SER A 61 13.63 7.90 -13.98
CA SER A 61 15.08 7.82 -14.06
C SER A 61 15.50 6.83 -15.15
N GLU A 62 14.95 5.63 -15.12
CA GLU A 62 15.25 4.61 -16.11
C GLU A 62 14.82 5.03 -17.50
N ALA A 63 13.65 5.64 -17.64
CA ALA A 63 13.13 6.10 -18.92
C ALA A 63 13.98 7.21 -19.52
N SER A 64 14.65 8.02 -18.69
CA SER A 64 15.52 9.10 -19.17
C SER A 64 16.94 8.65 -19.45
N GLY A 65 17.22 7.35 -19.36
CA GLY A 65 18.52 6.79 -19.70
C GLY A 65 19.46 6.61 -18.53
N GLU A 66 19.03 6.91 -17.31
CA GLU A 66 19.82 6.64 -16.11
C GLU A 66 19.49 5.24 -15.60
N PRO A 67 20.44 4.32 -15.62
CA PRO A 67 20.15 2.96 -15.23
C PRO A 67 19.82 2.84 -13.74
N VAL A 68 18.79 2.07 -13.44
CA VAL A 68 18.44 1.70 -12.05
C VAL A 68 18.97 0.30 -11.83
N PRO A 69 19.73 0.08 -10.74
CA PRO A 69 20.29 -1.25 -10.49
C PRO A 69 19.21 -2.28 -10.24
N LEU A 70 19.44 -3.46 -10.77
CA LEU A 70 18.58 -4.61 -10.49
C LEU A 70 19.12 -5.30 -9.26
N ASN A 71 18.45 -5.14 -8.13
CA ASN A 71 18.86 -5.77 -6.88
C ASN A 71 17.65 -6.28 -6.11
N LEU A 72 17.94 -7.16 -5.15
CA LEU A 72 16.89 -7.85 -4.41
C LEU A 72 16.04 -6.88 -3.58
N LEU A 73 16.67 -5.86 -2.99
CA LEU A 73 15.96 -4.93 -2.13
C LEU A 73 14.94 -4.10 -2.91
N LEU A 74 15.33 -3.58 -4.08
CA LEU A 74 14.40 -2.84 -4.96
C LEU A 74 13.30 -3.75 -5.50
N SER A 75 13.65 -4.99 -5.86
CA SER A 75 12.65 -5.97 -6.32
C SER A 75 11.64 -6.25 -5.22
N HIS A 76 12.10 -6.37 -3.98
CA HIS A 76 11.23 -6.58 -2.83
C HIS A 76 10.30 -5.37 -2.63
N ALA A 77 10.85 -4.16 -2.74
CA ALA A 77 10.06 -2.95 -2.60
C ALA A 77 8.94 -2.88 -3.65
N GLU A 78 9.26 -3.19 -4.90
CA GLU A 78 8.26 -3.21 -5.97
C GLU A 78 7.19 -4.28 -5.73
N ASP A 79 7.61 -5.44 -5.27
CA ASP A 79 6.72 -6.55 -4.96
C ASP A 79 5.74 -6.16 -3.84
N GLN A 80 6.24 -5.51 -2.80
CA GLN A 80 5.40 -5.01 -1.70
C GLN A 80 4.41 -3.97 -2.20
N LEU A 81 4.83 -3.09 -3.09
CA LEU A 81 3.94 -2.07 -3.65
C LEU A 81 2.79 -2.72 -4.43
N ILE A 82 3.11 -3.64 -5.31
CA ILE A 82 2.11 -4.34 -6.14
C ILE A 82 1.17 -5.16 -5.26
N SER A 83 1.71 -5.91 -4.31
CA SER A 83 0.91 -6.73 -3.38
C SER A 83 -0.04 -5.87 -2.57
N THR A 84 0.41 -4.72 -2.13
CA THR A 84 -0.42 -3.82 -1.30
C THR A 84 -1.54 -3.19 -2.12
N GLU A 85 -1.33 -2.93 -3.40
CA GLU A 85 -2.40 -2.48 -4.27
C GLU A 85 -3.52 -3.52 -4.38
N VAL A 86 -3.17 -4.79 -4.48
CA VAL A 86 -4.15 -5.88 -4.47
C VAL A 86 -4.87 -5.94 -3.12
N ILE A 87 -4.12 -5.83 -2.02
CA ILE A 87 -4.71 -5.82 -0.68
C ILE A 87 -5.71 -4.66 -0.54
N LYS A 88 -5.36 -3.48 -1.04
CA LYS A 88 -6.26 -2.33 -1.02
C LYS A 88 -7.59 -2.65 -1.71
N GLU A 89 -7.52 -3.21 -2.92
CA GLU A 89 -8.73 -3.52 -3.67
C GLU A 89 -9.57 -4.60 -2.97
N MET A 90 -8.92 -5.61 -2.44
CA MET A 90 -9.62 -6.67 -1.70
C MET A 90 -10.20 -6.15 -0.38
N ALA A 91 -9.48 -5.26 0.29
CA ALA A 91 -9.99 -4.66 1.53
C ALA A 91 -11.29 -3.89 1.27
N LYS A 92 -11.33 -3.11 0.20
CA LYS A 92 -12.53 -2.38 -0.19
C LYS A 92 -13.71 -3.32 -0.41
N GLU A 93 -13.47 -4.44 -1.08
CA GLU A 93 -14.52 -5.43 -1.34
C GLU A 93 -15.00 -6.11 -0.06
N LEU A 94 -14.08 -6.47 0.82
CA LEU A 94 -14.44 -7.09 2.11
C LEU A 94 -15.22 -6.13 3.00
N ILE A 95 -14.82 -4.89 3.04
CA ILE A 95 -15.54 -3.85 3.80
C ILE A 95 -16.94 -3.69 3.23
N TYR A 96 -17.07 -3.65 1.92
CA TYR A 96 -18.37 -3.55 1.25
C TYR A 96 -19.28 -4.72 1.64
N VAL A 97 -18.75 -5.93 1.60
CA VAL A 97 -19.51 -7.14 1.94
C VAL A 97 -20.00 -7.06 3.39
N HIS A 98 -19.14 -6.70 4.33
CA HIS A 98 -19.53 -6.59 5.73
C HIS A 98 -20.57 -5.49 5.95
N GLN A 99 -20.42 -4.38 5.22
CA GLN A 99 -21.32 -3.24 5.37
C GLN A 99 -22.73 -3.52 4.84
N HIS A 100 -22.82 -4.29 3.76
CA HIS A 100 -24.08 -4.45 3.04
C HIS A 100 -24.72 -5.83 3.22
N TYR A 101 -23.98 -6.86 3.53
CA TYR A 101 -24.47 -8.23 3.50
C TYR A 101 -24.33 -9.01 4.80
N VAL A 102 -23.47 -8.58 5.71
CA VAL A 102 -23.29 -9.29 6.97
C VAL A 102 -24.18 -8.67 8.02
N LYS A 103 -25.03 -9.48 8.65
CA LYS A 103 -25.90 -9.01 9.72
C LYS A 103 -25.10 -8.83 11.00
N LYS A 104 -25.30 -7.72 11.65
CA LYS A 104 -24.79 -7.48 12.99
C LYS A 104 -25.68 -8.21 13.99
N GLN A 105 -25.05 -8.80 14.96
CA GLN A 105 -25.76 -9.43 16.06
C GLN A 105 -25.76 -8.54 17.28
#